data_1f90c2f6bb463b76af9f4077e806b5ad
#
_entry.id   1f90c2f6bb463b76af9f4077e806b5ad
#
_cell.length_a   1.000
_cell.length_b   1.000
_cell.length_c   1.000
_cell.angle_alpha   90.00
_cell.angle_beta   90.00
_cell.angle_gamma   90.00
#
_symmetry.space_group_name_H-M   'P 1'
#
loop_
_entity.id
_entity.type
_entity.pdbx_description
1 polymer ?
#
loop_
_entity_poly.entity_id
_entity_poly.type
_entity_poly.pdbx_seq_one_letter_code
_entity_poly.pdbx_strand_id
1 'polypeptide(L)'
;TYASEPEYVPEGDYYRVKTTKGSAVYRPDKENGKYKIIRYKEDVCYTQNMLFPRMWNERMAASYKNWTGGSEAAPTQKENLTYFITYQLNYMYWRYFLWNFVGRQNDVQGSGEPEHGNWITGISWLDNLRLGDQSLLPESLRQNKGHNVFYGLPLLLGLFGIYWQWNRSKKGKQQFSVLFFLFFMTGLAIVLYLNQTPGQPRERDYAYAGSFYAFAIWIGIGAAGLCDMLRRKTTSTVQVSVFCLLYTSDAADERSSVD
;
A
#
# COMPACT_ATOMS: atom_id res chain seq x y z
N THR A 1 4.78 -11.35 -18.53
CA THR A 1 6.15 -11.79 -18.22
C THR A 1 7.13 -10.86 -18.89
N TYR A 2 8.07 -10.26 -18.11
CA TYR A 2 9.11 -9.39 -18.63
C TYR A 2 10.05 -10.17 -19.56
N ALA A 3 10.36 -9.61 -20.74
CA ALA A 3 11.32 -10.14 -21.71
C ALA A 3 11.11 -11.62 -22.11
N SER A 4 9.91 -12.15 -22.00
CA SER A 4 9.62 -13.47 -22.55
C SER A 4 9.31 -13.36 -24.04
N GLU A 5 9.94 -14.21 -24.83
CA GLU A 5 9.65 -14.32 -26.25
C GLU A 5 8.48 -15.27 -26.48
N PRO A 6 7.65 -15.04 -27.54
CA PRO A 6 6.67 -16.01 -27.95
C PRO A 6 7.32 -17.36 -28.26
N GLU A 7 6.68 -18.44 -27.86
CA GLU A 7 7.12 -19.79 -28.27
C GLU A 7 6.74 -20.02 -29.74
N TYR A 8 7.70 -20.38 -30.57
CA TYR A 8 7.51 -20.65 -32.00
C TYR A 8 7.47 -22.13 -32.24
N VAL A 9 6.53 -22.55 -33.10
CA VAL A 9 6.39 -23.91 -33.55
C VAL A 9 6.65 -23.93 -35.07
N PRO A 10 7.46 -24.89 -35.60
CA PRO A 10 7.70 -25.00 -37.03
C PRO A 10 6.40 -25.48 -37.74
N GLU A 11 6.03 -24.75 -38.78
CA GLU A 11 4.87 -25.08 -39.64
C GLU A 11 5.31 -25.04 -41.12
N GLY A 12 5.89 -26.15 -41.63
CA GLY A 12 6.51 -26.19 -42.93
C GLY A 12 7.80 -25.36 -43.00
N ASP A 13 7.86 -24.43 -43.97
CA ASP A 13 9.04 -23.56 -44.21
C ASP A 13 9.08 -22.31 -43.33
N TYR A 14 8.11 -22.10 -42.43
CA TYR A 14 8.04 -20.92 -41.56
C TYR A 14 7.75 -21.30 -40.11
N TYR A 15 8.01 -20.35 -39.19
CA TYR A 15 7.70 -20.51 -37.80
C TYR A 15 6.44 -19.74 -37.44
N ARG A 16 5.49 -20.44 -36.79
CA ARG A 16 4.26 -19.83 -36.27
C ARG A 16 4.35 -19.64 -34.74
N VAL A 17 3.78 -18.55 -34.25
CA VAL A 17 3.63 -18.33 -32.82
C VAL A 17 2.66 -19.37 -32.26
N LYS A 18 3.09 -20.08 -31.23
CA LYS A 18 2.26 -21.08 -30.55
C LYS A 18 1.17 -20.34 -29.76
N THR A 19 -0.07 -20.65 -30.07
CA THR A 19 -1.23 -20.08 -29.37
C THR A 19 -2.03 -21.20 -28.72
N THR A 20 -2.68 -20.87 -27.61
CA THR A 20 -3.66 -21.72 -26.92
C THR A 20 -5.04 -21.10 -26.99
N LYS A 21 -6.06 -21.96 -26.87
CA LYS A 21 -7.44 -21.52 -26.86
C LYS A 21 -7.76 -20.78 -25.60
N GLY A 22 -7.95 -19.46 -25.69
CA GLY A 22 -8.31 -18.58 -24.60
C GLY A 22 -9.82 -18.47 -24.37
N SER A 23 -10.27 -17.35 -23.81
CA SER A 23 -11.66 -17.09 -23.48
C SER A 23 -12.58 -17.03 -24.71
N ALA A 24 -13.80 -17.55 -24.57
CA ALA A 24 -14.81 -17.49 -25.61
C ALA A 24 -15.32 -16.06 -25.84
N VAL A 25 -15.48 -15.68 -27.11
CA VAL A 25 -16.11 -14.40 -27.50
C VAL A 25 -17.57 -14.70 -27.87
N TYR A 26 -18.49 -14.04 -27.16
CA TYR A 26 -19.92 -14.24 -27.33
C TYR A 26 -20.56 -13.13 -28.18
N ARG A 27 -21.59 -13.48 -28.92
CA ARG A 27 -22.50 -12.55 -29.60
C ARG A 27 -23.94 -12.86 -29.22
N PRO A 28 -24.80 -11.87 -28.96
CA PRO A 28 -26.22 -12.11 -28.75
C PRO A 28 -26.85 -12.64 -30.07
N ASP A 29 -27.50 -13.77 -29.98
CA ASP A 29 -28.34 -14.31 -31.04
C ASP A 29 -29.79 -13.84 -30.78
N LYS A 30 -30.24 -12.90 -31.61
CA LYS A 30 -31.57 -12.27 -31.45
C LYS A 30 -32.72 -13.24 -31.74
N GLU A 31 -32.48 -14.28 -32.53
CA GLU A 31 -33.53 -15.24 -32.92
C GLU A 31 -33.83 -16.22 -31.77
N ASN A 32 -32.78 -16.65 -31.08
CA ASN A 32 -32.90 -17.66 -30.01
C ASN A 32 -32.85 -17.05 -28.56
N GLY A 33 -32.67 -15.76 -28.43
CA GLY A 33 -32.55 -15.08 -27.11
C GLY A 33 -31.38 -15.56 -26.25
N LYS A 34 -30.34 -16.15 -26.84
CA LYS A 34 -29.17 -16.71 -26.16
C LYS A 34 -27.89 -16.15 -26.74
N TYR A 35 -26.81 -16.22 -25.94
CA TYR A 35 -25.48 -15.89 -26.42
C TYR A 35 -24.87 -17.08 -27.18
N LYS A 36 -24.37 -16.83 -28.38
CA LYS A 36 -23.65 -17.81 -29.20
C LYS A 36 -22.16 -17.49 -29.18
N ILE A 37 -21.32 -18.51 -29.01
CA ILE A 37 -19.87 -18.37 -29.14
C ILE A 37 -19.55 -18.21 -30.64
N ILE A 38 -18.84 -17.10 -30.98
CA ILE A 38 -18.42 -16.82 -32.35
C ILE A 38 -17.02 -17.38 -32.61
N ARG A 39 -16.13 -17.13 -31.66
CA ARG A 39 -14.72 -17.52 -31.72
C ARG A 39 -14.14 -17.60 -30.30
N TYR A 40 -12.97 -18.19 -30.21
CA TYR A 40 -12.16 -18.15 -29.02
C TYR A 40 -11.02 -17.12 -29.24
N LYS A 41 -10.63 -16.40 -28.21
CA LYS A 41 -9.39 -15.63 -28.26
C LYS A 41 -8.22 -16.60 -28.35
N GLU A 42 -7.17 -16.19 -29.05
CA GLU A 42 -5.91 -16.92 -29.09
C GLU A 42 -4.97 -16.27 -28.09
N ASP A 43 -4.56 -17.03 -27.08
CA ASP A 43 -3.58 -16.58 -26.10
C ASP A 43 -2.19 -17.09 -26.51
N VAL A 44 -1.22 -16.19 -26.62
CA VAL A 44 0.16 -16.50 -27.01
C VAL A 44 0.86 -17.26 -25.89
N CYS A 45 1.52 -18.37 -26.22
CA CYS A 45 2.41 -19.08 -25.31
C CYS A 45 3.78 -18.41 -25.30
N TYR A 46 4.34 -18.19 -24.10
CA TYR A 46 5.64 -17.58 -23.91
C TYR A 46 6.64 -18.59 -23.35
N THR A 47 7.91 -18.46 -23.75
CA THR A 47 9.00 -19.38 -23.37
C THR A 47 9.38 -19.28 -21.89
N GLN A 48 9.21 -18.10 -21.30
CA GLN A 48 9.54 -17.86 -19.90
C GLN A 48 8.29 -17.50 -19.11
N ASN A 49 7.79 -18.45 -18.33
CA ASN A 49 6.68 -18.23 -17.42
C ASN A 49 7.21 -18.13 -15.99
N MET A 50 6.90 -17.03 -15.33
CA MET A 50 7.23 -16.83 -13.93
C MET A 50 6.02 -16.98 -13.04
N LEU A 51 6.17 -17.67 -11.92
CA LEU A 51 5.22 -17.60 -10.83
C LEU A 51 5.33 -16.23 -10.16
N PHE A 52 4.22 -15.51 -10.00
CA PHE A 52 4.20 -14.20 -9.35
C PHE A 52 5.04 -13.12 -10.06
N PRO A 53 4.79 -12.83 -11.36
CA PRO A 53 5.52 -11.80 -12.09
C PRO A 53 5.18 -10.40 -11.57
N ARG A 54 6.20 -9.63 -11.17
CA ARG A 54 6.06 -8.24 -10.72
C ARG A 54 6.71 -7.25 -11.67
N MET A 55 7.83 -7.63 -12.26
CA MET A 55 8.55 -6.86 -13.27
C MET A 55 8.09 -7.33 -14.65
N TRP A 56 7.20 -6.60 -15.31
CA TRP A 56 6.50 -7.08 -16.51
C TRP A 56 6.59 -6.15 -17.74
N ASN A 57 7.11 -4.93 -17.57
CA ASN A 57 7.15 -3.93 -18.63
C ASN A 57 8.61 -3.65 -19.04
N GLU A 58 8.99 -4.08 -20.24
CA GLU A 58 10.34 -3.90 -20.79
C GLU A 58 10.77 -2.44 -20.88
N ARG A 59 9.85 -1.53 -21.26
CA ARG A 59 10.14 -0.09 -21.38
C ARG A 59 10.59 0.54 -20.06
N MET A 60 10.29 -0.08 -18.95
CA MET A 60 10.62 0.38 -17.60
C MET A 60 11.70 -0.49 -16.94
N ALA A 61 12.43 -1.30 -17.73
CA ALA A 61 13.44 -2.23 -17.21
C ALA A 61 14.45 -1.55 -16.30
N ALA A 62 15.02 -0.42 -16.73
CA ALA A 62 15.98 0.35 -15.95
C ALA A 62 15.38 0.81 -14.59
N SER A 63 14.15 1.33 -14.61
CA SER A 63 13.46 1.77 -13.38
C SER A 63 13.19 0.61 -12.42
N TYR A 64 12.83 -0.57 -12.93
CA TYR A 64 12.71 -1.77 -12.10
C TYR A 64 14.04 -2.16 -11.46
N LYS A 65 15.12 -2.14 -12.26
CA LYS A 65 16.45 -2.55 -11.81
C LYS A 65 17.03 -1.60 -10.75
N ASN A 66 16.72 -0.31 -10.81
CA ASN A 66 17.07 0.64 -9.76
C ASN A 66 16.52 0.22 -8.37
N TRP A 67 15.35 -0.39 -8.33
CA TRP A 67 14.74 -0.88 -7.08
C TRP A 67 15.25 -2.24 -6.62
N THR A 68 15.76 -3.06 -7.54
CA THR A 68 16.20 -4.43 -7.24
C THR A 68 17.71 -4.58 -7.17
N GLY A 69 18.47 -3.62 -7.72
CA GLY A 69 19.93 -3.70 -7.85
C GLY A 69 20.41 -4.77 -8.85
N GLY A 70 19.51 -5.26 -9.71
CA GLY A 70 19.80 -6.33 -10.66
C GLY A 70 20.46 -5.84 -11.97
N SER A 71 20.93 -6.78 -12.79
CA SER A 71 21.44 -6.54 -14.15
C SER A 71 20.28 -6.24 -15.13
N GLU A 72 20.61 -5.76 -16.34
CA GLU A 72 19.60 -5.49 -17.40
C GLU A 72 18.98 -6.77 -18.00
N ALA A 73 19.46 -7.95 -17.65
CA ALA A 73 18.92 -9.23 -18.09
C ALA A 73 17.46 -9.44 -17.62
N ALA A 74 16.79 -10.47 -18.16
CA ALA A 74 15.46 -10.85 -17.75
C ALA A 74 15.36 -11.06 -16.21
N PRO A 75 14.27 -10.63 -15.56
CA PRO A 75 14.17 -10.68 -14.11
C PRO A 75 14.11 -12.12 -13.60
N THR A 76 14.80 -12.38 -12.51
CA THR A 76 14.71 -13.63 -11.74
C THR A 76 13.54 -13.59 -10.76
N GLN A 77 13.15 -14.75 -10.20
CA GLN A 77 12.14 -14.80 -9.14
C GLN A 77 12.55 -14.01 -7.89
N LYS A 78 13.84 -14.00 -7.56
CA LYS A 78 14.38 -13.22 -6.45
C LYS A 78 14.17 -11.73 -6.69
N GLU A 79 14.47 -11.23 -7.87
CA GLU A 79 14.27 -9.82 -8.24
C GLU A 79 12.79 -9.43 -8.23
N ASN A 80 11.89 -10.30 -8.72
CA ASN A 80 10.46 -10.07 -8.63
C ASN A 80 9.99 -9.95 -7.18
N LEU A 81 10.46 -10.81 -6.29
CA LEU A 81 10.12 -10.75 -4.86
C LEU A 81 10.73 -9.51 -4.20
N THR A 82 11.98 -9.18 -4.52
CA THR A 82 12.63 -7.96 -4.03
C THR A 82 11.86 -6.72 -4.45
N TYR A 83 11.47 -6.62 -5.73
CA TYR A 83 10.66 -5.52 -6.24
C TYR A 83 9.32 -5.41 -5.52
N PHE A 84 8.64 -6.52 -5.30
CA PHE A 84 7.38 -6.55 -4.55
C PHE A 84 7.54 -6.00 -3.15
N ILE A 85 8.58 -6.42 -2.42
CA ILE A 85 8.81 -6.00 -1.04
C ILE A 85 9.28 -4.55 -0.97
N THR A 86 10.28 -4.15 -1.77
CA THR A 86 10.92 -2.85 -1.66
C THR A 86 10.08 -1.72 -2.27
N TYR A 87 9.54 -1.95 -3.47
CA TYR A 87 8.76 -0.92 -4.15
C TYR A 87 7.27 -1.02 -3.83
N GLN A 88 6.63 -2.15 -4.17
CA GLN A 88 5.17 -2.23 -4.11
C GLN A 88 4.63 -2.24 -2.68
N LEU A 89 5.28 -2.99 -1.79
CA LEU A 89 4.84 -3.10 -0.41
C LEU A 89 5.39 -1.96 0.46
N ASN A 90 6.70 -1.72 0.43
CA ASN A 90 7.32 -0.72 1.31
C ASN A 90 7.09 0.71 0.80
N TYR A 91 7.49 1.02 -0.44
CA TYR A 91 7.41 2.39 -0.96
C TYR A 91 5.97 2.81 -1.30
N MET A 92 5.18 1.95 -1.97
CA MET A 92 3.83 2.31 -2.43
C MET A 92 2.71 2.06 -1.42
N TYR A 93 2.94 1.28 -0.35
CA TYR A 93 1.91 1.03 0.65
C TYR A 93 2.33 1.50 2.05
N TRP A 94 3.41 0.93 2.61
CA TRP A 94 3.82 1.25 3.98
C TRP A 94 4.22 2.72 4.15
N ARG A 95 4.88 3.34 3.17
CA ARG A 95 5.19 4.77 3.20
C ARG A 95 3.93 5.61 3.35
N TYR A 96 2.90 5.36 2.55
CA TYR A 96 1.62 6.08 2.64
C TYR A 96 0.89 5.80 3.96
N PHE A 97 0.91 4.55 4.43
CA PHE A 97 0.35 4.19 5.72
C PHE A 97 1.02 4.97 6.86
N LEU A 98 2.36 5.03 6.86
CA LEU A 98 3.11 5.73 7.88
C LEU A 98 2.98 7.26 7.78
N TRP A 99 2.73 7.83 6.59
CA TRP A 99 2.38 9.26 6.46
C TRP A 99 1.17 9.65 7.30
N ASN A 100 0.17 8.78 7.36
CA ASN A 100 -1.08 9.05 8.07
C ASN A 100 -0.99 8.80 9.58
N PHE A 101 -0.06 7.94 10.03
CA PHE A 101 -0.06 7.49 11.43
C PHE A 101 1.26 7.71 12.17
N VAL A 102 2.31 8.16 11.48
CA VAL A 102 3.61 8.50 12.10
C VAL A 102 4.02 9.92 11.79
N GLY A 103 4.07 10.29 10.51
CA GLY A 103 4.39 11.62 10.03
C GLY A 103 4.89 11.62 8.60
N ARG A 104 4.79 12.75 7.93
CA ARG A 104 5.19 12.97 6.54
C ARG A 104 6.23 14.08 6.44
N GLN A 105 7.30 13.82 5.69
CA GLN A 105 8.40 14.76 5.47
C GLN A 105 7.94 15.97 4.63
N ASN A 106 7.35 15.72 3.46
CA ASN A 106 6.76 16.72 2.56
C ASN A 106 5.82 16.02 1.57
N ASP A 107 5.12 16.78 0.73
CA ASP A 107 4.21 16.29 -0.30
C ASP A 107 4.83 16.26 -1.71
N VAL A 108 6.14 16.47 -1.82
CA VAL A 108 6.84 16.39 -3.09
C VAL A 108 6.97 14.93 -3.51
N GLN A 109 6.49 14.63 -4.72
CA GLN A 109 6.59 13.29 -5.27
C GLN A 109 8.05 12.91 -5.49
N GLY A 110 8.44 11.74 -4.95
CA GLY A 110 9.79 11.19 -5.11
C GLY A 110 9.78 9.82 -5.78
N SER A 111 10.97 9.33 -6.03
CA SER A 111 11.24 7.98 -6.55
C SER A 111 12.06 7.13 -5.58
N GLY A 112 12.07 7.49 -4.29
CA GLY A 112 12.84 6.85 -3.23
C GLY A 112 14.03 7.66 -2.72
N GLU A 113 14.17 8.92 -3.18
CA GLU A 113 15.21 9.83 -2.72
C GLU A 113 14.98 10.24 -1.24
N PRO A 114 16.04 10.52 -0.46
CA PRO A 114 15.92 10.91 0.95
C PRO A 114 15.18 12.24 1.19
N GLU A 115 15.12 13.13 0.17
CA GLU A 115 14.59 14.48 0.28
C GLU A 115 13.09 14.57 -0.02
N HIS A 116 12.51 13.58 -0.71
CA HIS A 116 11.16 13.70 -1.26
C HIS A 116 10.19 12.67 -0.70
N GLY A 117 9.11 13.18 -0.10
CA GLY A 117 7.93 12.38 0.21
C GLY A 117 8.16 11.16 1.10
N ASN A 118 9.10 11.22 2.03
CA ASN A 118 9.33 10.13 2.97
C ASN A 118 8.41 10.24 4.19
N TRP A 119 8.22 9.13 4.88
CA TRP A 119 7.64 9.18 6.22
C TRP A 119 8.72 9.55 7.24
N ILE A 120 8.35 10.22 8.31
CA ILE A 120 9.25 10.63 9.39
C ILE A 120 8.61 10.34 10.74
N THR A 121 9.45 10.16 11.76
CA THR A 121 9.01 9.97 13.14
C THR A 121 8.91 11.30 13.92
N GLY A 122 9.61 12.34 13.46
CA GLY A 122 9.82 13.59 14.19
C GLY A 122 10.91 13.51 15.26
N ILE A 123 11.53 12.34 15.42
CA ILE A 123 12.66 12.13 16.33
C ILE A 123 13.93 12.25 15.50
N SER A 124 14.63 13.38 15.60
CA SER A 124 15.72 13.75 14.69
C SER A 124 16.81 12.69 14.56
N TRP A 125 17.24 12.06 15.68
CA TRP A 125 18.29 11.04 15.61
C TRP A 125 17.84 9.79 14.82
N LEU A 126 16.57 9.41 14.91
CA LEU A 126 16.01 8.24 14.23
C LEU A 126 15.80 8.53 12.72
N ASP A 127 15.28 9.72 12.42
CA ASP A 127 15.05 10.15 11.05
C ASP A 127 16.37 10.38 10.32
N ASN A 128 17.37 10.97 10.98
CA ASN A 128 18.71 11.18 10.42
C ASN A 128 19.45 9.87 10.15
N LEU A 129 19.25 8.84 10.98
CA LEU A 129 19.83 7.52 10.74
C LEU A 129 19.30 6.87 9.45
N ARG A 130 18.05 7.16 9.11
CA ARG A 130 17.37 6.55 7.95
C ARG A 130 17.46 7.39 6.67
N LEU A 131 17.34 8.70 6.77
CA LEU A 131 17.23 9.62 5.64
C LEU A 131 18.46 10.56 5.50
N GLY A 132 19.42 10.49 6.41
CA GLY A 132 20.47 11.49 6.52
C GLY A 132 20.01 12.73 7.29
N ASP A 133 20.90 13.69 7.44
CA ASP A 133 20.64 14.89 8.25
C ASP A 133 19.55 15.77 7.63
N GLN A 134 18.37 15.74 8.21
CA GLN A 134 17.19 16.47 7.75
C GLN A 134 17.31 17.99 7.94
N SER A 135 18.27 18.47 8.75
CA SER A 135 18.52 19.89 8.91
C SER A 135 19.16 20.53 7.67
N LEU A 136 19.79 19.73 6.81
CA LEU A 136 20.45 20.15 5.56
C LEU A 136 19.47 20.33 4.40
N LEU A 137 18.19 19.95 4.57
CA LEU A 137 17.19 20.13 3.53
C LEU A 137 16.98 21.61 3.20
N PRO A 138 16.78 21.97 1.93
CA PRO A 138 16.38 23.31 1.53
C PRO A 138 15.14 23.78 2.31
N GLU A 139 15.09 25.08 2.61
CA GLU A 139 13.99 25.64 3.40
C GLU A 139 12.62 25.39 2.78
N SER A 140 12.52 25.41 1.43
CA SER A 140 11.30 25.10 0.69
C SER A 140 10.77 23.69 0.91
N LEU A 141 11.63 22.71 1.18
CA LEU A 141 11.24 21.35 1.52
C LEU A 141 10.94 21.19 3.02
N ARG A 142 11.69 21.87 3.87
CA ARG A 142 11.53 21.82 5.31
C ARG A 142 10.25 22.51 5.78
N GLN A 143 9.87 23.64 5.16
CA GLN A 143 8.65 24.40 5.44
C GLN A 143 7.48 24.03 4.52
N ASN A 144 7.54 22.84 3.89
CA ASN A 144 6.48 22.37 3.01
C ASN A 144 5.17 22.19 3.78
N LYS A 145 4.05 22.64 3.21
CA LYS A 145 2.70 22.54 3.81
C LYS A 145 2.27 21.09 4.09
N GLY A 146 2.81 20.14 3.36
CA GLY A 146 2.57 18.72 3.57
C GLY A 146 3.35 18.10 4.74
N HIS A 147 4.25 18.86 5.37
CA HIS A 147 5.00 18.38 6.53
C HIS A 147 4.09 18.21 7.75
N ASN A 148 4.10 17.03 8.34
CA ASN A 148 3.43 16.78 9.61
C ASN A 148 4.19 15.76 10.46
N VAL A 149 4.00 15.81 11.76
CA VAL A 149 4.67 14.92 12.71
C VAL A 149 3.72 14.50 13.80
N PHE A 150 3.48 13.21 13.92
CA PHE A 150 2.63 12.63 14.96
C PHE A 150 3.40 11.80 15.99
N TYR A 151 4.73 11.74 15.90
CA TYR A 151 5.61 10.96 16.78
C TYR A 151 5.22 9.47 16.88
N GLY A 152 4.51 8.95 15.91
CA GLY A 152 3.98 7.58 15.90
C GLY A 152 2.89 7.31 16.94
N LEU A 153 2.36 8.32 17.62
CA LEU A 153 1.30 8.13 18.63
C LEU A 153 0.04 7.48 18.08
N PRO A 154 -0.51 7.89 16.92
CA PRO A 154 -1.65 7.20 16.31
C PRO A 154 -1.34 5.74 15.97
N LEU A 155 -0.13 5.46 15.48
CA LEU A 155 0.30 4.08 15.19
C LEU A 155 0.30 3.21 16.45
N LEU A 156 0.92 3.70 17.53
CA LEU A 156 0.98 2.97 18.80
C LEU A 156 -0.42 2.75 19.40
N LEU A 157 -1.28 3.76 19.32
CA LEU A 157 -2.65 3.68 19.79
C LEU A 157 -3.48 2.66 18.98
N GLY A 158 -3.30 2.61 17.66
CA GLY A 158 -3.93 1.62 16.80
C GLY A 158 -3.45 0.20 17.10
N LEU A 159 -2.14 -0.01 17.29
CA LEU A 159 -1.58 -1.30 17.69
C LEU A 159 -2.09 -1.74 19.07
N PHE A 160 -2.19 -0.81 20.01
CA PHE A 160 -2.83 -1.07 21.31
C PHE A 160 -4.31 -1.45 21.14
N GLY A 161 -5.04 -0.81 20.22
CA GLY A 161 -6.43 -1.14 19.91
C GLY A 161 -6.60 -2.55 19.35
N ILE A 162 -5.70 -2.98 18.46
CA ILE A 162 -5.62 -4.36 17.96
C ILE A 162 -5.43 -5.34 19.12
N TYR A 163 -4.44 -5.09 19.96
CA TYR A 163 -4.15 -5.93 21.12
C TYR A 163 -5.35 -5.98 22.10
N TRP A 164 -5.94 -4.83 22.41
CA TRP A 164 -7.09 -4.73 23.29
C TRP A 164 -8.29 -5.50 22.77
N GLN A 165 -8.65 -5.32 21.51
CA GLN A 165 -9.77 -5.99 20.87
C GLN A 165 -9.59 -7.51 20.84
N TRP A 166 -8.39 -7.98 20.51
CA TRP A 166 -8.07 -9.40 20.47
C TRP A 166 -8.20 -10.09 21.82
N ASN A 167 -7.77 -9.44 22.89
CA ASN A 167 -7.75 -10.03 24.24
C ASN A 167 -9.02 -9.85 25.03
N ARG A 168 -9.99 -9.03 24.57
CA ARG A 168 -11.17 -8.68 25.37
C ARG A 168 -12.19 -9.81 25.48
N SER A 169 -12.56 -10.49 24.40
CA SER A 169 -13.60 -11.53 24.39
C SER A 169 -13.61 -12.36 23.11
N LYS A 170 -14.40 -13.45 23.08
CA LYS A 170 -14.67 -14.22 21.84
C LYS A 170 -15.30 -13.35 20.75
N LYS A 171 -16.26 -12.47 21.10
CA LYS A 171 -16.89 -11.50 20.18
C LYS A 171 -15.83 -10.49 19.68
N GLY A 172 -14.90 -10.05 20.53
CA GLY A 172 -13.80 -9.18 20.14
C GLY A 172 -12.93 -9.78 19.03
N LYS A 173 -12.62 -11.07 19.12
CA LYS A 173 -11.87 -11.79 18.07
C LYS A 173 -12.64 -11.90 16.75
N GLN A 174 -13.96 -12.09 16.79
CA GLN A 174 -14.79 -12.11 15.58
C GLN A 174 -14.81 -10.73 14.91
N GLN A 175 -15.04 -9.67 15.69
CA GLN A 175 -14.99 -8.29 15.19
C GLN A 175 -13.62 -7.90 14.65
N PHE A 176 -12.54 -8.33 15.33
CA PHE A 176 -11.17 -8.17 14.84
C PHE A 176 -11.00 -8.83 13.47
N SER A 177 -11.48 -10.05 13.28
CA SER A 177 -11.34 -10.74 11.99
C SER A 177 -12.03 -9.98 10.86
N VAL A 178 -13.23 -9.43 11.09
CA VAL A 178 -13.93 -8.61 10.08
C VAL A 178 -13.12 -7.36 9.73
N LEU A 179 -12.63 -6.65 10.74
CA LEU A 179 -11.85 -5.43 10.54
C LEU A 179 -10.49 -5.73 9.90
N PHE A 180 -9.85 -6.84 10.28
CA PHE A 180 -8.62 -7.31 9.66
C PHE A 180 -8.80 -7.66 8.18
N PHE A 181 -9.88 -8.35 7.82
CA PHE A 181 -10.20 -8.61 6.42
C PHE A 181 -10.46 -7.33 5.64
N LEU A 182 -11.16 -6.35 6.23
CA LEU A 182 -11.33 -5.04 5.61
C LEU A 182 -9.98 -4.37 5.36
N PHE A 183 -9.12 -4.31 6.37
CA PHE A 183 -7.75 -3.76 6.27
C PHE A 183 -6.93 -4.47 5.19
N PHE A 184 -6.92 -5.80 5.20
CA PHE A 184 -6.16 -6.61 4.25
C PHE A 184 -6.67 -6.43 2.82
N MET A 185 -7.99 -6.56 2.59
CA MET A 185 -8.58 -6.52 1.26
C MET A 185 -8.49 -5.14 0.61
N THR A 186 -8.63 -4.06 1.40
CA THR A 186 -8.54 -2.68 0.89
C THR A 186 -7.12 -2.10 0.89
N GLY A 187 -6.16 -2.82 1.43
CA GLY A 187 -4.73 -2.47 1.45
C GLY A 187 -3.88 -3.45 0.65
N LEU A 188 -3.40 -4.49 1.32
CA LEU A 188 -2.44 -5.44 0.75
C LEU A 188 -2.97 -6.18 -0.48
N ALA A 189 -4.24 -6.57 -0.50
CA ALA A 189 -4.84 -7.21 -1.67
C ALA A 189 -4.87 -6.26 -2.88
N ILE A 190 -5.09 -4.96 -2.67
CA ILE A 190 -5.02 -3.94 -3.74
C ILE A 190 -3.59 -3.80 -4.25
N VAL A 191 -2.56 -3.81 -3.39
CA VAL A 191 -1.15 -3.82 -3.82
C VAL A 191 -0.87 -5.01 -4.76
N LEU A 192 -1.35 -6.20 -4.38
CA LEU A 192 -1.22 -7.40 -5.19
C LEU A 192 -1.94 -7.27 -6.54
N TYR A 193 -3.15 -6.74 -6.53
CA TYR A 193 -4.00 -6.61 -7.72
C TYR A 193 -3.46 -5.57 -8.71
N LEU A 194 -3.08 -4.38 -8.23
CA LEU A 194 -2.64 -3.29 -9.09
C LEU A 194 -1.31 -3.56 -9.80
N ASN A 195 -0.44 -4.37 -9.19
CA ASN A 195 0.90 -4.68 -9.73
C ASN A 195 1.60 -3.43 -10.31
N GLN A 196 1.71 -2.38 -9.49
CA GLN A 196 2.16 -1.06 -9.94
C GLN A 196 3.59 -1.09 -10.48
N THR A 197 3.77 -0.42 -11.61
CA THR A 197 5.08 -0.17 -12.23
C THR A 197 5.76 1.03 -11.57
N PRO A 198 7.10 1.13 -11.61
CA PRO A 198 7.81 2.33 -11.17
C PRO A 198 7.46 3.54 -12.05
N GLY A 199 7.80 4.75 -11.59
CA GLY A 199 7.58 5.97 -12.34
C GLY A 199 6.08 6.34 -12.48
N GLN A 200 5.32 6.22 -11.41
CA GLN A 200 3.92 6.64 -11.40
C GLN A 200 3.82 8.16 -11.61
N PRO A 201 2.85 8.65 -12.41
CA PRO A 201 2.72 10.07 -12.75
C PRO A 201 2.28 10.95 -11.58
N ARG A 202 1.76 10.35 -10.51
CA ARG A 202 1.34 11.02 -9.26
C ARG A 202 1.30 10.05 -8.10
N GLU A 203 1.30 10.58 -6.88
CA GLU A 203 1.06 9.80 -5.66
C GLU A 203 -0.34 9.15 -5.68
N ARG A 204 -0.44 7.92 -5.20
CA ARG A 204 -1.67 7.11 -5.24
C ARG A 204 -2.06 6.56 -3.86
N ASP A 205 -1.83 7.32 -2.82
CA ASP A 205 -2.23 7.01 -1.44
C ASP A 205 -3.73 6.73 -1.30
N TYR A 206 -4.57 7.43 -2.06
CA TYR A 206 -6.02 7.26 -2.08
C TYR A 206 -6.47 5.83 -2.46
N ALA A 207 -5.65 5.08 -3.18
CA ALA A 207 -5.97 3.69 -3.54
C ALA A 207 -6.07 2.79 -2.31
N TYR A 208 -5.43 3.15 -1.21
CA TYR A 208 -5.36 2.39 0.04
C TYR A 208 -6.18 3.00 1.17
N ALA A 209 -6.96 4.04 0.90
CA ALA A 209 -7.74 4.79 1.90
C ALA A 209 -8.65 3.89 2.75
N GLY A 210 -9.20 2.82 2.18
CA GLY A 210 -10.02 1.85 2.91
C GLY A 210 -9.24 1.14 4.04
N SER A 211 -7.96 0.80 3.82
CA SER A 211 -7.12 0.19 4.86
C SER A 211 -6.75 1.21 5.94
N PHE A 212 -6.52 2.46 5.57
CA PHE A 212 -6.24 3.53 6.52
C PHE A 212 -7.47 3.81 7.40
N TYR A 213 -8.66 3.80 6.81
CA TYR A 213 -9.92 3.90 7.55
C TYR A 213 -10.09 2.73 8.53
N ALA A 214 -9.83 1.50 8.09
CA ALA A 214 -9.89 0.35 8.98
C ALA A 214 -8.91 0.47 10.16
N PHE A 215 -7.70 0.98 9.91
CA PHE A 215 -6.72 1.22 10.98
C PHE A 215 -7.17 2.34 11.93
N ALA A 216 -7.79 3.40 11.41
CA ALA A 216 -8.36 4.48 12.24
C ALA A 216 -9.43 3.98 13.22
N ILE A 217 -10.21 2.94 12.84
CA ILE A 217 -11.15 2.29 13.78
C ILE A 217 -10.37 1.64 14.94
N TRP A 218 -9.22 0.99 14.68
CA TRP A 218 -8.40 0.45 15.76
C TRP A 218 -7.80 1.53 16.66
N ILE A 219 -7.48 2.71 16.12
CA ILE A 219 -7.08 3.87 16.93
C ILE A 219 -8.20 4.24 17.90
N GLY A 220 -9.45 4.35 17.42
CA GLY A 220 -10.61 4.61 18.25
C GLY A 220 -10.85 3.53 19.34
N ILE A 221 -10.70 2.25 18.98
CA ILE A 221 -10.78 1.13 19.93
C ILE A 221 -9.64 1.23 20.97
N GLY A 222 -8.44 1.62 20.55
CA GLY A 222 -7.29 1.82 21.42
C GLY A 222 -7.53 2.94 22.44
N ALA A 223 -8.06 4.07 21.98
CA ALA A 223 -8.45 5.18 22.87
C ALA A 223 -9.49 4.75 23.90
N ALA A 224 -10.54 4.07 23.44
CA ALA A 224 -11.59 3.52 24.34
C ALA A 224 -11.01 2.51 25.35
N GLY A 225 -10.10 1.62 24.88
CA GLY A 225 -9.40 0.66 25.75
C GLY A 225 -8.52 1.34 26.81
N LEU A 226 -7.83 2.41 26.44
CA LEU A 226 -7.00 3.20 27.34
C LEU A 226 -7.88 3.90 28.40
N CYS A 227 -9.01 4.50 27.98
CA CYS A 227 -9.98 5.10 28.88
C CYS A 227 -10.56 4.07 29.87
N ASP A 228 -10.90 2.87 29.42
CA ASP A 228 -11.42 1.80 30.30
C ASP A 228 -10.35 1.35 31.31
N MET A 229 -9.09 1.27 30.90
CA MET A 229 -7.98 0.93 31.77
C MET A 229 -7.70 2.01 32.83
N LEU A 230 -7.73 3.27 32.43
CA LEU A 230 -7.58 4.41 33.35
C LEU A 230 -8.73 4.49 34.35
N ARG A 231 -9.98 4.30 33.87
CA ARG A 231 -11.18 4.30 34.73
C ARG A 231 -11.13 3.22 35.81
N ARG A 232 -10.52 2.07 35.53
CA ARG A 232 -10.36 1.00 36.53
C ARG A 232 -9.33 1.36 37.62
N LYS A 233 -8.37 2.21 37.29
CA LYS A 233 -7.30 2.63 38.23
C LYS A 233 -7.61 3.91 38.99
N THR A 234 -8.47 4.77 38.45
CA THR A 234 -8.74 6.10 38.97
C THR A 234 -10.22 6.28 39.25
N THR A 235 -10.59 6.64 40.46
CA THR A 235 -11.99 6.85 40.89
C THR A 235 -12.62 8.14 40.33
N SER A 236 -11.82 9.04 39.74
CA SER A 236 -12.29 10.33 39.24
C SER A 236 -12.71 10.25 37.77
N THR A 237 -14.01 10.24 37.53
CA THR A 237 -14.65 10.28 36.19
C THR A 237 -14.24 11.51 35.39
N VAL A 238 -13.95 12.63 36.06
CA VAL A 238 -13.60 13.92 35.45
C VAL A 238 -12.26 13.84 34.68
N GLN A 239 -11.25 13.20 35.24
CA GLN A 239 -9.93 13.09 34.58
C GLN A 239 -9.98 12.25 33.30
N VAL A 240 -10.78 11.20 33.27
CA VAL A 240 -10.98 10.36 32.08
C VAL A 240 -11.74 11.13 31.00
N SER A 241 -12.78 11.88 31.38
CA SER A 241 -13.55 12.70 30.45
C SER A 241 -12.73 13.82 29.83
N VAL A 242 -11.85 14.48 30.59
CA VAL A 242 -10.93 15.53 30.11
C VAL A 242 -9.94 14.95 29.09
N PHE A 243 -9.39 13.77 29.36
CA PHE A 243 -8.47 13.11 28.42
C PHE A 243 -9.18 12.74 27.09
N CYS A 244 -10.39 12.23 27.15
CA CYS A 244 -11.18 11.92 25.95
C CYS A 244 -11.58 13.18 25.17
N LEU A 245 -11.91 14.28 25.87
CA LEU A 245 -12.25 15.57 25.23
C LEU A 245 -11.03 16.24 24.58
N LEU A 246 -9.86 16.20 25.20
CA LEU A 246 -8.62 16.73 24.61
C LEU A 246 -8.29 16.01 23.30
N TYR A 247 -8.43 14.69 23.24
CA TYR A 247 -8.20 13.92 22.01
C TYR A 247 -9.20 14.27 20.90
N THR A 248 -10.46 14.52 21.25
CA THR A 248 -11.51 14.87 20.26
C THR A 248 -11.43 16.33 19.80
N SER A 249 -10.96 17.25 20.64
CA SER A 249 -10.80 18.66 20.25
C SER A 249 -9.63 18.89 19.32
N ASP A 250 -8.52 18.18 19.51
CA ASP A 250 -7.33 18.26 18.65
C ASP A 250 -7.66 17.79 17.22
N ALA A 251 -8.46 16.73 17.08
CA ALA A 251 -8.96 16.26 15.78
C ALA A 251 -9.96 17.20 15.09
N ALA A 252 -10.58 18.12 15.84
CA ALA A 252 -11.50 19.13 15.28
C ALA A 252 -10.78 20.40 14.83
N ASP A 253 -9.68 20.79 15.48
CA ASP A 253 -8.89 21.97 15.14
C ASP A 253 -8.11 21.80 13.82
N GLU A 254 -7.68 20.58 13.47
CA GLU A 254 -7.06 20.32 12.17
C GLU A 254 -8.02 20.55 10.98
N ARG A 255 -9.35 20.46 11.18
CA ARG A 255 -10.33 20.75 10.13
C ARG A 255 -10.51 22.25 9.86
N SER A 256 -10.25 23.11 10.82
CA SER A 256 -10.41 24.55 10.66
C SER A 256 -9.22 25.27 10.06
N SER A 257 -8.08 24.58 9.88
CA SER A 257 -6.86 25.14 9.29
C SER A 257 -6.73 24.91 7.76
N VAL A 258 -7.77 24.39 7.09
CA VAL A 258 -7.78 24.03 5.66
C VAL A 258 -8.65 24.99 4.82
N ASP A 259 -9.09 26.16 5.36
CA ASP A 259 -9.72 27.24 4.60
C ASP A 259 -8.71 28.33 4.20
#